data_56b7f09b7d2049d7aee32820a5dfcd13
#
_entry.id   56b7f09b7d2049d7aee32820a5dfcd13
#
_cell.length_a   1.000
_cell.length_b   1.000
_cell.length_c   1.000
_cell.angle_alpha   90.00
_cell.angle_beta   90.00
_cell.angle_gamma   90.00
#
_symmetry.space_group_name_H-M   'P 1'
#
loop_
_entity.id
_entity.type
_entity.pdbx_description
1 polymer ?
#
loop_
_entity_poly.entity_id
_entity_poly.type
_entity_poly.pdbx_seq_one_letter_code
_entity_poly.pdbx_strand_id
1 'polypeptide(L)'
;KISDPMKGTAMWIAVHDATIANGTLRVVPGSYHELYEHGRDPYSDHHIRCNPPEENAVAIELPAGSVIFFCYGTAHCTGPNRTQKERAGVAFHFLHADYAENDLVAESRDYRPYLTGPRASGGVQEYGTLVRGTWDREVDAALKLAG
;
A
#
# COMPACT_ATOMS: atom_id res chain seq x y z
N LYS A 1 -12.33 -9.59 -4.42
CA LYS A 1 -13.04 -8.77 -3.42
C LYS A 1 -12.71 -9.31 -2.05
N ILE A 2 -12.15 -8.48 -1.16
CA ILE A 2 -11.91 -8.85 0.25
C ILE A 2 -13.27 -8.92 0.96
N SER A 3 -13.58 -10.06 1.54
CA SER A 3 -14.82 -10.26 2.31
C SER A 3 -14.77 -9.57 3.68
N ASP A 4 -13.56 -9.45 4.24
CA ASP A 4 -13.31 -8.78 5.51
C ASP A 4 -12.17 -7.76 5.32
N PRO A 5 -12.48 -6.46 5.27
CA PRO A 5 -11.48 -5.42 5.03
C PRO A 5 -10.39 -5.33 6.10
N MET A 6 -10.66 -5.87 7.31
CA MET A 6 -9.67 -5.89 8.39
C MET A 6 -8.56 -6.95 8.18
N LYS A 7 -8.74 -7.87 7.24
CA LYS A 7 -7.71 -8.85 6.86
C LYS A 7 -6.68 -8.32 5.86
N GLY A 8 -6.74 -7.06 5.54
CA GLY A 8 -5.76 -6.41 4.68
C GLY A 8 -5.49 -4.98 5.09
N THR A 9 -4.26 -4.53 4.90
CA THR A 9 -3.88 -3.14 5.12
C THR A 9 -2.98 -2.63 4.01
N ALA A 10 -3.17 -1.37 3.67
CA ALA A 10 -2.22 -0.62 2.87
C ALA A 10 -1.35 0.23 3.78
N MET A 11 -0.06 0.28 3.49
CA MET A 11 0.90 1.19 4.09
C MET A 11 1.34 2.17 2.99
N TRP A 12 1.02 3.44 3.16
CA TRP A 12 1.44 4.47 2.22
C TRP A 12 2.49 5.37 2.88
N ILE A 13 3.64 5.52 2.22
CA ILE A 13 4.79 6.28 2.70
C ILE A 13 4.94 7.53 1.84
N ALA A 14 5.00 8.70 2.45
CA ALA A 14 5.30 9.95 1.78
C ALA A 14 6.81 10.04 1.49
N VAL A 15 7.21 9.91 0.23
CA VAL A 15 8.61 10.10 -0.20
C VAL A 15 8.98 11.59 -0.19
N HIS A 16 8.04 12.44 -0.60
CA HIS A 16 8.12 13.89 -0.51
C HIS A 16 7.01 14.41 0.40
N ASP A 17 7.12 15.65 0.86
CA ASP A 17 6.02 16.30 1.55
C ASP A 17 4.75 16.21 0.72
N ALA A 18 3.70 15.68 1.30
CA ALA A 18 2.41 15.51 0.67
C ALA A 18 1.43 16.54 1.24
N THR A 19 0.98 17.46 0.41
CA THR A 19 0.10 18.56 0.78
C THR A 19 -1.16 18.57 -0.09
N ILE A 20 -2.18 19.30 0.33
CA ILE A 20 -3.38 19.50 -0.49
C ILE A 20 -3.01 20.08 -1.86
N ALA A 21 -2.08 21.04 -1.90
CA ALA A 21 -1.68 21.71 -3.13
C ALA A 21 -0.98 20.77 -4.13
N ASN A 22 -0.21 19.78 -3.65
CA ASN A 22 0.49 18.82 -4.52
C ASN A 22 -0.22 17.49 -4.66
N GLY A 23 -1.47 17.38 -4.20
CA GLY A 23 -2.32 16.24 -4.42
C GLY A 23 -2.11 15.09 -3.44
N THR A 24 -2.03 15.41 -2.14
CA THR A 24 -1.91 14.39 -1.07
C THR A 24 -3.01 13.35 -1.10
N LEU A 25 -2.82 12.30 -0.32
CA LEU A 25 -3.81 11.27 -0.11
C LEU A 25 -5.09 11.84 0.55
N ARG A 26 -6.23 11.47 0.01
CA ARG A 26 -7.56 11.72 0.59
C ARG A 26 -8.19 10.38 0.93
N VAL A 27 -8.81 10.28 2.06
CA VAL A 27 -9.54 9.07 2.50
C VAL A 27 -10.96 9.44 2.91
N VAL A 28 -11.89 8.51 2.76
CA VAL A 28 -13.25 8.63 3.30
C VAL A 28 -13.31 7.79 4.58
N PRO A 29 -13.29 8.42 5.77
CA PRO A 29 -13.34 7.69 7.04
C PRO A 29 -14.57 6.80 7.14
N GLY A 30 -14.39 5.57 7.62
CA GLY A 30 -15.48 4.61 7.79
C GLY A 30 -15.97 3.93 6.51
N SER A 31 -15.49 4.33 5.34
CA SER A 31 -15.94 3.80 4.05
C SER A 31 -15.69 2.30 3.85
N TYR A 32 -14.84 1.69 4.64
CA TYR A 32 -14.57 0.25 4.58
C TYR A 32 -15.79 -0.62 4.96
N HIS A 33 -16.80 -0.06 5.58
CA HIS A 33 -18.07 -0.73 5.87
C HIS A 33 -19.00 -0.79 4.65
N GLU A 34 -18.74 0.04 3.64
CA GLU A 34 -19.60 0.21 2.50
C GLU A 34 -19.12 -0.63 1.30
N LEU A 35 -20.07 -1.03 0.47
CA LEU A 35 -19.78 -1.70 -0.80
C LEU A 35 -20.03 -0.72 -1.94
N TYR A 36 -18.98 -0.13 -2.45
CA TYR A 36 -19.06 0.73 -3.63
C TYR A 36 -18.99 -0.09 -4.91
N GLU A 37 -19.79 0.27 -5.88
CA GLU A 37 -19.67 -0.26 -7.22
C GLU A 37 -18.35 0.19 -7.85
N HIS A 38 -17.65 -0.75 -8.47
CA HIS A 38 -16.36 -0.49 -9.10
C HIS A 38 -16.45 -0.58 -10.61
N GLY A 39 -15.88 0.38 -11.29
CA GLY A 39 -15.79 0.42 -12.74
C GLY A 39 -14.36 0.72 -13.20
N ARG A 40 -14.12 0.57 -14.49
CA ARG A 40 -12.86 0.99 -15.09
C ARG A 40 -12.70 2.50 -14.97
N ASP A 41 -11.50 2.97 -14.63
CA ASP A 41 -11.17 4.37 -14.72
C ASP A 41 -11.05 4.77 -16.20
N PRO A 42 -11.84 5.74 -16.69
CA PRO A 42 -11.79 6.16 -18.08
C PRO A 42 -10.48 6.86 -18.47
N TYR A 43 -9.67 7.25 -17.50
CA TYR A 43 -8.40 7.96 -17.70
C TYR A 43 -7.17 7.08 -17.48
N SER A 44 -7.35 5.79 -17.22
CA SER A 44 -6.25 4.86 -16.95
C SER A 44 -6.58 3.44 -17.39
N ASP A 45 -5.67 2.83 -18.13
CA ASP A 45 -5.82 1.45 -18.61
C ASP A 45 -5.73 0.40 -17.50
N HIS A 46 -5.21 0.79 -16.33
CA HIS A 46 -4.89 -0.15 -15.25
C HIS A 46 -5.76 0.03 -14.02
N HIS A 47 -6.38 1.20 -13.83
CA HIS A 47 -7.07 1.50 -12.60
C HIS A 47 -8.54 1.10 -12.65
N ILE A 48 -9.01 0.63 -11.51
CA ILE A 48 -10.42 0.45 -11.19
C ILE A 48 -10.75 1.51 -10.16
N ARG A 49 -11.88 2.18 -10.34
CA ARG A 49 -12.34 3.23 -9.43
C ARG A 49 -13.73 2.95 -8.90
N CYS A 50 -14.05 3.51 -7.76
CA CYS A 50 -15.39 3.67 -7.23
C CYS A 50 -15.69 5.15 -6.97
N ASN A 51 -16.94 5.49 -6.74
CA ASN A 51 -17.39 6.87 -6.52
C ASN A 51 -18.03 6.97 -5.12
N PRO A 52 -17.24 7.06 -4.05
CA PRO A 52 -17.75 7.33 -2.71
C PRO A 52 -18.20 8.79 -2.59
N PRO A 53 -19.00 9.16 -1.56
CA PRO A 53 -19.35 10.55 -1.27
C PRO A 53 -18.09 11.39 -1.01
N GLU A 54 -17.72 12.26 -1.93
CA GLU A 54 -16.49 13.04 -1.85
C GLU A 54 -16.51 14.11 -0.74
N GLU A 55 -17.69 14.57 -0.36
CA GLU A 55 -17.87 15.52 0.73
C GLU A 55 -17.38 15.02 2.08
N ASN A 56 -17.32 13.70 2.25
CA ASN A 56 -16.80 13.06 3.45
C ASN A 56 -15.28 12.79 3.39
N ALA A 57 -14.64 13.11 2.29
CA ALA A 57 -13.22 12.84 2.12
C ALA A 57 -12.35 13.82 2.90
N VAL A 58 -11.40 13.29 3.65
CA VAL A 58 -10.41 14.04 4.43
C VAL A 58 -9.05 13.98 3.73
N ALA A 59 -8.47 15.13 3.47
CA ALA A 59 -7.10 15.21 2.97
C ALA A 59 -6.10 15.04 4.12
N ILE A 60 -5.07 14.23 3.90
CA ILE A 60 -4.06 13.93 4.91
C ILE A 60 -2.73 14.54 4.45
N GLU A 61 -2.35 15.65 5.06
CA GLU A 61 -1.05 16.26 4.81
C GLU A 61 0.03 15.58 5.65
N LEU A 62 1.12 15.20 5.02
CA LEU A 62 2.20 14.42 5.61
C LEU A 62 3.56 14.99 5.20
N PRO A 63 4.48 15.24 6.13
CA PRO A 63 5.87 15.49 5.79
C PRO A 63 6.53 14.23 5.21
N ALA A 64 7.57 14.41 4.42
CA ALA A 64 8.38 13.33 3.88
C ALA A 64 8.86 12.37 5.00
N GLY A 65 8.84 11.07 4.73
CA GLY A 65 9.15 10.01 5.69
C GLY A 65 7.97 9.57 6.56
N SER A 66 6.84 10.27 6.51
CA SER A 66 5.64 9.85 7.25
C SER A 66 4.95 8.67 6.59
N VAL A 67 4.22 7.92 7.41
CA VAL A 67 3.50 6.72 6.98
C VAL A 67 2.05 6.78 7.45
N ILE A 68 1.13 6.38 6.57
CA ILE A 68 -0.26 6.13 6.93
C ILE A 68 -0.62 4.67 6.67
N PHE A 69 -1.36 4.07 7.59
CA PHE A 69 -1.98 2.77 7.43
C PHE A 69 -3.49 2.90 7.33
N PHE A 70 -4.08 2.18 6.41
CA PHE A 70 -5.54 2.06 6.31
C PHE A 70 -5.92 0.65 5.85
N CYS A 71 -7.08 0.17 6.35
CA CYS A 71 -7.56 -1.17 5.98
C CYS A 71 -8.05 -1.20 4.53
N TYR A 72 -8.10 -2.38 3.97
CA TYR A 72 -8.71 -2.60 2.66
C TYR A 72 -10.21 -2.22 2.73
N GLY A 73 -10.72 -1.74 1.61
CA GLY A 73 -12.08 -1.22 1.57
C GLY A 73 -12.17 0.27 1.93
N THR A 74 -11.15 0.86 2.54
CA THR A 74 -11.11 2.32 2.73
C THR A 74 -11.04 3.00 1.38
N ALA A 75 -12.09 3.73 1.01
CA ALA A 75 -12.11 4.52 -0.20
C ALA A 75 -11.10 5.67 -0.10
N HIS A 76 -10.23 5.76 -1.08
CA HIS A 76 -9.13 6.73 -1.08
C HIS A 76 -8.76 7.12 -2.51
N CYS A 77 -8.15 8.27 -2.64
CA CYS A 77 -7.57 8.74 -3.89
C CYS A 77 -6.44 9.73 -3.62
N THR A 78 -5.73 10.10 -4.65
CA THR A 78 -4.82 11.26 -4.63
C THR A 78 -5.35 12.32 -5.59
N GLY A 79 -5.08 13.60 -5.27
CA GLY A 79 -5.42 14.71 -6.13
C GLY A 79 -4.35 14.98 -7.20
N PRO A 80 -4.63 15.87 -8.16
CA PRO A 80 -3.63 16.37 -9.08
C PRO A 80 -2.59 17.20 -8.35
N ASN A 81 -1.33 17.09 -8.76
CA ASN A 81 -0.28 17.98 -8.31
C ASN A 81 -0.39 19.32 -9.07
N ARG A 82 -0.67 20.40 -8.35
CA ARG A 82 -0.78 21.75 -8.90
C ARG A 82 0.45 22.62 -8.59
N THR A 83 1.53 22.00 -8.11
CA THR A 83 2.78 22.67 -7.79
C THR A 83 3.86 22.31 -8.80
N GLN A 84 5.00 22.99 -8.73
CA GLN A 84 6.18 22.67 -9.53
C GLN A 84 7.11 21.65 -8.86
N LYS A 85 6.77 21.19 -7.65
CA LYS A 85 7.56 20.20 -6.89
C LYS A 85 7.01 18.80 -7.12
N GLU A 86 7.89 17.82 -7.16
CA GLU A 86 7.49 16.42 -7.20
C GLU A 86 6.76 16.01 -5.92
N ARG A 87 5.80 15.11 -6.07
CA ARG A 87 5.15 14.42 -4.97
C ARG A 87 5.08 12.93 -5.30
N ALA A 88 5.92 12.16 -4.66
CA ALA A 88 5.92 10.71 -4.75
C ALA A 88 5.49 10.08 -3.42
N GLY A 89 4.82 8.97 -3.50
CA GLY A 89 4.52 8.08 -2.39
C GLY A 89 4.70 6.64 -2.83
N VAL A 90 5.04 5.77 -1.89
CA VAL A 90 5.16 4.33 -2.10
C VAL A 90 4.07 3.63 -1.31
N ALA A 91 3.38 2.69 -1.93
CA ALA A 91 2.35 1.89 -1.27
C ALA A 91 2.76 0.42 -1.21
N PHE A 92 2.62 -0.17 -0.03
CA PHE A 92 2.73 -1.60 0.19
C PHE A 92 1.40 -2.15 0.68
N HIS A 93 1.08 -3.35 0.25
CA HIS A 93 -0.16 -4.03 0.62
C HIS A 93 0.15 -5.31 1.38
N PHE A 94 -0.43 -5.43 2.56
CA PHE A 94 -0.27 -6.59 3.44
C PHE A 94 -1.60 -7.31 3.60
N LEU A 95 -1.56 -8.62 3.61
CA LEU A 95 -2.73 -9.47 3.76
C LEU A 95 -2.54 -10.41 4.94
N HIS A 96 -3.63 -10.69 5.65
CA HIS A 96 -3.65 -11.78 6.61
C HIS A 96 -3.48 -13.12 5.88
N ALA A 97 -2.74 -14.05 6.50
CA ALA A 97 -2.43 -15.34 5.89
C ALA A 97 -3.69 -16.12 5.51
N ASP A 98 -4.70 -16.16 6.38
CA ASP A 98 -5.96 -16.86 6.10
C ASP A 98 -6.65 -16.35 4.84
N TYR A 99 -6.64 -15.02 4.62
CA TYR A 99 -7.21 -14.46 3.40
C TYR A 99 -6.39 -14.86 2.17
N ALA A 100 -5.07 -14.80 2.27
CA ALA A 100 -4.21 -15.17 1.16
C ALA A 100 -4.38 -16.64 0.77
N GLU A 101 -4.64 -17.52 1.73
CA GLU A 101 -4.79 -18.95 1.49
C GLU A 101 -6.16 -19.36 0.96
N ASN A 102 -7.21 -18.73 1.48
CA ASN A 102 -8.58 -19.16 1.22
C ASN A 102 -9.28 -18.35 0.11
N ASP A 103 -8.93 -17.11 -0.06
CA ASP A 103 -9.65 -16.17 -0.93
C ASP A 103 -8.85 -15.73 -2.16
N LEU A 104 -7.52 -15.86 -2.16
CA LEU A 104 -6.70 -15.54 -3.32
C LEU A 104 -6.52 -16.75 -4.25
N VAL A 105 -6.54 -16.48 -5.54
CA VAL A 105 -6.12 -17.47 -6.54
C VAL A 105 -4.64 -17.83 -6.37
N ALA A 106 -4.28 -19.06 -6.73
CA ALA A 106 -2.94 -19.60 -6.49
C ALA A 106 -1.82 -18.69 -7.06
N GLU A 107 -2.00 -18.20 -8.28
CA GLU A 107 -1.04 -17.32 -8.94
C GLU A 107 -0.78 -16.03 -8.16
N SER A 108 -1.80 -15.45 -7.54
CA SER A 108 -1.65 -14.25 -6.72
C SER A 108 -1.03 -14.54 -5.35
N ARG A 109 -1.27 -15.74 -4.80
CA ARG A 109 -0.76 -16.16 -3.51
C ARG A 109 0.72 -16.49 -3.57
N ASP A 110 1.15 -17.20 -4.60
CA ASP A 110 2.49 -17.78 -4.70
C ASP A 110 3.59 -16.72 -4.84
N TYR A 111 3.24 -15.51 -5.26
CA TYR A 111 4.15 -14.37 -5.34
C TYR A 111 4.19 -13.50 -4.07
N ARG A 112 3.54 -13.93 -2.98
CA ARG A 112 3.47 -13.16 -1.72
C ARG A 112 4.25 -13.85 -0.61
N PRO A 113 5.37 -13.28 -0.14
CA PRO A 113 6.14 -13.88 0.95
C PRO A 113 5.39 -13.74 2.28
N TYR A 114 5.53 -14.74 3.12
CA TYR A 114 5.10 -14.65 4.52
C TYR A 114 6.13 -13.84 5.30
N LEU A 115 5.74 -12.67 5.79
CA LEU A 115 6.63 -11.77 6.54
C LEU A 115 6.73 -12.15 8.02
N THR A 116 5.67 -12.76 8.58
CA THR A 116 5.60 -13.14 9.99
C THR A 116 4.94 -14.52 10.14
N GLY A 117 5.09 -15.11 11.32
CA GLY A 117 4.49 -16.40 11.67
C GLY A 117 5.36 -17.61 11.29
N PRO A 118 4.84 -18.84 11.50
CA PRO A 118 5.63 -20.09 11.34
C PRO A 118 6.15 -20.32 9.92
N ARG A 119 5.54 -19.68 8.92
CA ARG A 119 5.93 -19.80 7.51
C ARG A 119 6.81 -18.67 7.02
N ALA A 120 7.14 -17.69 7.87
CA ALA A 120 8.07 -16.66 7.50
C ALA A 120 9.44 -17.26 7.19
N SER A 121 9.93 -17.02 5.99
CA SER A 121 11.17 -17.62 5.50
C SER A 121 12.43 -16.86 5.92
N GLY A 122 12.28 -15.73 6.61
CA GLY A 122 13.39 -14.85 6.98
C GLY A 122 14.12 -14.25 5.78
N GLY A 123 13.53 -14.31 4.58
CA GLY A 123 14.09 -13.78 3.36
C GLY A 123 13.06 -12.99 2.56
N VAL A 124 13.53 -12.27 1.57
CA VAL A 124 12.71 -11.54 0.60
C VAL A 124 12.45 -12.44 -0.60
N GLN A 125 11.20 -12.59 -0.96
CA GLN A 125 10.83 -13.24 -2.21
C GLN A 125 10.52 -12.16 -3.24
N GLU A 126 11.38 -12.03 -4.22
CA GLU A 126 11.18 -11.15 -5.36
C GLU A 126 10.98 -11.96 -6.63
N TYR A 127 9.89 -11.69 -7.34
CA TYR A 127 9.58 -12.33 -8.62
C TYR A 127 9.70 -13.87 -8.61
N GLY A 128 9.22 -14.48 -7.52
CA GLY A 128 9.29 -15.94 -7.34
C GLY A 128 10.63 -16.49 -6.87
N THR A 129 11.64 -15.64 -6.67
CA THR A 129 12.96 -16.03 -6.17
C THR A 129 13.13 -15.63 -4.71
N LEU A 130 13.49 -16.60 -3.86
CA LEU A 130 13.82 -16.31 -2.46
C LEU A 130 15.23 -15.72 -2.38
N VAL A 131 15.31 -14.44 -2.03
CA VAL A 131 16.57 -13.75 -1.78
C VAL A 131 16.87 -13.80 -0.28
N ARG A 132 17.87 -14.57 0.11
CA ARG A 132 18.28 -14.72 1.50
C ARG A 132 19.53 -13.88 1.79
N GLY A 133 19.53 -13.19 2.92
CA GLY A 133 20.73 -12.66 3.54
C GLY A 133 21.42 -11.50 2.82
N THR A 134 20.81 -10.89 1.80
CA THR A 134 21.42 -9.75 1.13
C THR A 134 21.39 -8.50 1.99
N TRP A 135 20.27 -8.25 2.67
CA TRP A 135 20.10 -7.07 3.51
C TRP A 135 21.06 -7.05 4.69
N ASP A 136 21.13 -8.15 5.45
CA ASP A 136 22.02 -8.24 6.62
C ASP A 136 23.47 -8.03 6.22
N ARG A 137 23.90 -8.64 5.12
CA ARG A 137 25.26 -8.46 4.58
C ARG A 137 25.54 -7.00 4.18
N GLU A 138 24.56 -6.32 3.60
CA GLU A 138 24.71 -4.92 3.17
C GLU A 138 24.70 -3.96 4.36
N VAL A 139 23.87 -4.22 5.36
CA VAL A 139 23.87 -3.48 6.63
C VAL A 139 25.20 -3.67 7.35
N ASP A 140 25.70 -4.89 7.47
CA ASP A 140 26.99 -5.18 8.09
C ASP A 140 28.15 -4.49 7.34
N ALA A 141 28.10 -4.46 6.02
CA ALA A 141 29.10 -3.76 5.21
C ALA A 141 29.04 -2.24 5.44
N ALA A 142 27.83 -1.66 5.47
CA ALA A 142 27.64 -0.24 5.72
C ALA A 142 28.09 0.17 7.13
N LEU A 143 27.79 -0.63 8.14
CA LEU A 143 28.23 -0.38 9.53
C LEU A 143 29.75 -0.43 9.67
N LYS A 144 30.44 -1.33 8.96
CA LYS A 144 31.91 -1.42 8.94
C LYS A 144 32.57 -0.23 8.26
N LEU A 145 31.88 0.44 7.33
CA LEU A 145 32.39 1.63 6.66
C LEU A 145 32.13 2.91 7.48
N ALA A 146 31.17 2.88 8.40
CA ALA A 146 30.80 4.02 9.25
C ALA A 146 31.58 4.09 10.58
N GLY A 147 32.29 3.02 10.97
CA GLY A 147 33.14 2.94 12.17
C GLY A 147 34.62 3.05 11.84
#